data_a6dd5b6b3df2ed1bc272e8ef4cc83092
#
_entry.id   a6dd5b6b3df2ed1bc272e8ef4cc83092
#
_cell.length_a   1.000
_cell.length_b   1.000
_cell.length_c   1.000
_cell.angle_alpha   90.00
_cell.angle_beta   90.00
_cell.angle_gamma   90.00
#
_symmetry.space_group_name_H-M   'P 1'
#
loop_
_entity.id
_entity.type
_entity.pdbx_description
1 polymer ?
#
loop_
_entity_poly.entity_id
_entity_poly.type
_entity_poly.pdbx_seq_one_letter_code
_entity_poly.pdbx_strand_id
1 'polypeptide(L)'
;MSNQIRILFILLFTSFYIQAQESGIIKGKILSADGFPLPGIAIKLGKEAKTTKTNSNGEFNFTNFPTGNHTITLEGSGMKKQSREIKVLANETNYVEFRLIEDITTLKELVIKIKQTPNKRKETVLSGLNIKPMDLPQSIQIIGHHVIEQQQAVKMSDVIKNVNGVYIGSARGGAQESFWSRGYDMSSNNMFKNGFRFNNGSMPEVSSLEKVEVLKGSAALLFGNVAPGGILNMVTKKPSFKSGGEISMQMGSNAFYKPSIDVYGPLDKNIAYRFTGSYENSESFRDVVKK
;
A
#
# COMPACT_ATOMS: atom_id res chain seq x y z
N MET A 1 -37.00 -1.82 -61.96
CA MET A 1 -35.85 -2.57 -61.42
C MET A 1 -36.24 -3.11 -60.06
N SER A 2 -36.36 -4.41 -59.95
CA SER A 2 -36.87 -5.06 -58.73
C SER A 2 -35.90 -4.92 -57.56
N ASN A 3 -36.38 -4.86 -56.33
CA ASN A 3 -35.56 -4.80 -55.11
C ASN A 3 -34.54 -5.93 -55.05
N GLN A 4 -34.77 -7.04 -55.71
CA GLN A 4 -33.82 -8.18 -55.80
C GLN A 4 -32.58 -7.84 -56.57
N ILE A 5 -32.61 -7.03 -57.62
CA ILE A 5 -31.44 -6.59 -58.39
C ILE A 5 -30.57 -5.64 -57.57
N ARG A 6 -31.21 -4.79 -56.70
CA ARG A 6 -30.45 -3.90 -55.81
C ARG A 6 -29.73 -4.67 -54.71
N ILE A 7 -30.36 -5.69 -54.16
CA ILE A 7 -29.74 -6.56 -53.14
C ILE A 7 -28.57 -7.36 -53.73
N LEU A 8 -28.70 -7.85 -54.96
CA LEU A 8 -27.63 -8.56 -55.68
C LEU A 8 -26.43 -7.65 -55.96
N PHE A 9 -26.68 -6.36 -56.30
CA PHE A 9 -25.62 -5.37 -56.52
C PHE A 9 -24.87 -5.01 -55.24
N ILE A 10 -25.58 -4.93 -54.11
CA ILE A 10 -24.96 -4.66 -52.78
C ILE A 10 -24.14 -5.85 -52.34
N LEU A 11 -24.57 -7.08 -52.52
CA LEU A 11 -23.83 -8.30 -52.22
C LEU A 11 -22.56 -8.47 -53.11
N LEU A 12 -22.58 -8.00 -54.36
CA LEU A 12 -21.40 -8.03 -55.24
C LEU A 12 -20.33 -7.00 -54.83
N PHE A 13 -20.73 -5.86 -54.21
CA PHE A 13 -19.80 -4.82 -53.79
C PHE A 13 -19.15 -5.10 -52.43
N THR A 14 -19.71 -5.97 -51.61
CA THR A 14 -19.10 -6.35 -50.31
C THR A 14 -17.98 -7.38 -50.43
N SER A 15 -17.82 -7.99 -51.58
CA SER A 15 -16.81 -9.06 -51.80
C SER A 15 -15.41 -8.53 -52.08
N PHE A 16 -15.18 -7.23 -52.22
CA PHE A 16 -13.90 -6.67 -52.68
C PHE A 16 -12.93 -6.21 -51.63
N TYR A 17 -13.19 -6.43 -50.33
CA TYR A 17 -12.30 -5.96 -49.28
C TYR A 17 -11.58 -7.04 -48.45
N ILE A 18 -11.44 -8.26 -49.02
CA ILE A 18 -10.48 -9.22 -48.43
C ILE A 18 -9.09 -8.87 -49.00
N GLN A 19 -8.45 -7.85 -48.45
CA GLN A 19 -7.01 -7.69 -48.64
C GLN A 19 -6.35 -8.81 -47.86
N ALA A 20 -5.87 -9.80 -48.54
CA ALA A 20 -4.93 -10.76 -47.96
C ALA A 20 -3.69 -9.99 -47.49
N GLN A 21 -3.57 -9.81 -46.19
CA GLN A 21 -2.45 -9.11 -45.60
C GLN A 21 -1.21 -9.97 -45.81
N GLU A 22 -0.32 -9.54 -46.71
CA GLU A 22 0.93 -10.21 -46.94
C GLU A 22 1.69 -10.35 -45.62
N SER A 23 2.15 -11.57 -45.32
CA SER A 23 2.81 -11.87 -44.06
C SER A 23 4.16 -12.54 -44.30
N GLY A 24 5.09 -12.31 -43.39
CA GLY A 24 6.40 -12.96 -43.35
C GLY A 24 6.64 -13.71 -42.04
N ILE A 25 7.76 -14.38 -41.99
CA ILE A 25 8.23 -15.12 -40.81
C ILE A 25 9.49 -14.43 -40.27
N ILE A 26 9.57 -14.28 -38.94
CA ILE A 26 10.77 -13.77 -38.27
C ILE A 26 11.27 -14.86 -37.34
N LYS A 27 12.48 -15.35 -37.60
CA LYS A 27 13.19 -16.27 -36.71
C LYS A 27 14.46 -15.60 -36.20
N GLY A 28 14.85 -15.93 -34.99
CA GLY A 28 16.09 -15.39 -34.49
C GLY A 28 16.63 -16.14 -33.29
N LYS A 29 17.84 -15.74 -32.90
CA LYS A 29 18.55 -16.30 -31.78
C LYS A 29 19.10 -15.18 -30.90
N ILE A 30 19.02 -15.36 -29.59
CA ILE A 30 19.55 -14.42 -28.62
C ILE A 30 20.65 -15.10 -27.84
N LEU A 31 21.83 -14.46 -27.85
CA LEU A 31 23.04 -14.93 -27.19
C LEU A 31 23.50 -13.90 -26.14
N SER A 32 24.23 -14.37 -25.14
CA SER A 32 25.01 -13.50 -24.26
C SER A 32 26.21 -12.88 -25.01
N ALA A 33 26.91 -11.95 -24.40
CA ALA A 33 28.15 -11.39 -24.92
C ALA A 33 29.18 -12.47 -25.19
N ASP A 34 29.21 -13.52 -24.37
CA ASP A 34 30.13 -14.65 -24.46
C ASP A 34 29.66 -15.76 -25.46
N GLY A 35 28.52 -15.53 -26.14
CA GLY A 35 28.00 -16.45 -27.16
C GLY A 35 27.13 -17.59 -26.65
N PHE A 36 26.76 -17.61 -25.35
CA PHE A 36 25.86 -18.62 -24.81
C PHE A 36 24.38 -18.27 -25.10
N PRO A 37 23.52 -19.27 -25.39
CA PRO A 37 22.11 -19.04 -25.65
C PRO A 37 21.42 -18.51 -24.40
N LEU A 38 20.53 -17.49 -24.56
CA LEU A 38 19.76 -16.87 -23.47
C LEU A 38 18.29 -17.31 -23.55
N PRO A 39 17.84 -18.23 -22.68
CA PRO A 39 16.45 -18.63 -22.60
C PRO A 39 15.62 -17.60 -21.79
N GLY A 40 14.32 -17.56 -22.07
CA GLY A 40 13.37 -16.78 -21.28
C GLY A 40 13.38 -15.26 -21.55
N ILE A 41 14.15 -14.77 -22.51
CA ILE A 41 14.16 -13.35 -22.91
C ILE A 41 12.84 -13.02 -23.58
N ALA A 42 12.18 -11.98 -23.13
CA ALA A 42 10.94 -11.48 -23.73
C ALA A 42 11.25 -10.64 -24.97
N ILE A 43 10.62 -10.98 -26.06
CA ILE A 43 10.74 -10.28 -27.35
C ILE A 43 9.38 -9.63 -27.64
N LYS A 44 9.37 -8.31 -27.83
CA LYS A 44 8.22 -7.53 -28.26
C LYS A 44 8.44 -7.07 -29.71
N LEU A 45 7.45 -7.27 -30.55
CA LEU A 45 7.53 -6.93 -31.96
C LEU A 45 6.36 -6.04 -32.40
N GLY A 46 6.69 -4.94 -33.08
CA GLY A 46 5.76 -4.01 -33.67
C GLY A 46 4.98 -3.15 -32.69
N LYS A 47 4.12 -2.28 -33.23
CA LYS A 47 3.26 -1.36 -32.45
C LYS A 47 2.17 -2.10 -31.66
N GLU A 48 1.70 -3.23 -32.17
CA GLU A 48 0.69 -4.08 -31.50
C GLU A 48 1.29 -4.97 -30.41
N ALA A 49 2.60 -4.86 -30.15
CA ALA A 49 3.32 -5.52 -29.07
C ALA A 49 3.09 -7.05 -29.00
N LYS A 50 3.08 -7.75 -30.14
CA LYS A 50 3.13 -9.21 -30.11
C LYS A 50 4.36 -9.66 -29.36
N THR A 51 4.18 -10.52 -28.36
CA THR A 51 5.26 -10.98 -27.48
C THR A 51 5.50 -12.46 -27.60
N THR A 52 6.78 -12.85 -27.55
CA THR A 52 7.22 -14.24 -27.43
C THR A 52 8.41 -14.30 -26.46
N LYS A 53 8.83 -15.52 -26.08
CA LYS A 53 10.03 -15.72 -25.27
C LYS A 53 10.97 -16.68 -25.98
N THR A 54 12.28 -16.54 -25.72
CA THR A 54 13.27 -17.50 -26.21
C THR A 54 13.10 -18.85 -25.51
N ASN A 55 13.31 -19.92 -26.29
CA ASN A 55 13.39 -21.30 -25.81
C ASN A 55 14.75 -21.60 -25.14
N SER A 56 14.97 -22.87 -24.73
CA SER A 56 16.22 -23.32 -24.09
C SER A 56 17.48 -23.08 -24.95
N ASN A 57 17.34 -23.00 -26.25
CA ASN A 57 18.44 -22.76 -27.22
C ASN A 57 18.61 -21.26 -27.55
N GLY A 58 17.87 -20.37 -26.84
CA GLY A 58 17.88 -18.94 -27.12
C GLY A 58 17.14 -18.53 -28.39
N GLU A 59 16.32 -19.42 -28.98
CA GLU A 59 15.66 -19.20 -30.28
C GLU A 59 14.23 -18.67 -30.06
N PHE A 60 13.77 -17.86 -31.00
CA PHE A 60 12.39 -17.36 -31.06
C PHE A 60 11.85 -17.37 -32.47
N ASN A 61 10.52 -17.38 -32.60
CA ASN A 61 9.82 -17.39 -33.88
C ASN A 61 8.53 -16.56 -33.79
N PHE A 62 8.31 -15.73 -34.81
CA PHE A 62 7.03 -15.08 -35.11
C PHE A 62 6.57 -15.51 -36.50
N THR A 63 5.41 -16.13 -36.57
CA THR A 63 4.76 -16.54 -37.79
C THR A 63 3.63 -15.57 -38.14
N ASN A 64 3.32 -15.43 -39.43
CA ASN A 64 2.23 -14.62 -39.95
C ASN A 64 2.31 -13.16 -39.44
N PHE A 65 3.50 -12.55 -39.58
CA PHE A 65 3.68 -11.16 -39.18
C PHE A 65 3.53 -10.24 -40.41
N PRO A 66 2.80 -9.08 -40.25
CA PRO A 66 2.57 -8.15 -41.35
C PRO A 66 3.91 -7.70 -42.01
N THR A 67 3.91 -7.50 -43.32
CA THR A 67 5.05 -6.93 -44.04
C THR A 67 5.24 -5.44 -43.66
N GLY A 68 6.48 -4.96 -43.74
CA GLY A 68 6.84 -3.58 -43.45
C GLY A 68 7.98 -3.42 -42.45
N ASN A 69 8.22 -2.19 -42.01
CA ASN A 69 9.25 -1.89 -41.03
C ASN A 69 8.68 -2.01 -39.61
N HIS A 70 9.31 -2.84 -38.82
CA HIS A 70 8.89 -3.11 -37.44
C HIS A 70 10.06 -3.00 -36.48
N THR A 71 9.78 -2.57 -35.24
CA THR A 71 10.78 -2.52 -34.18
C THR A 71 10.69 -3.77 -33.33
N ILE A 72 11.78 -4.50 -33.21
CA ILE A 72 11.97 -5.60 -32.28
C ILE A 72 12.59 -5.04 -31.00
N THR A 73 12.00 -5.35 -29.86
CA THR A 73 12.51 -4.91 -28.55
C THR A 73 12.71 -6.13 -27.68
N LEU A 74 13.89 -6.21 -27.07
CA LEU A 74 14.30 -7.30 -26.18
C LEU A 74 14.33 -6.81 -24.75
N GLU A 75 13.70 -7.54 -23.85
CA GLU A 75 13.67 -7.28 -22.41
C GLU A 75 13.96 -8.58 -21.65
N GLY A 76 15.03 -8.58 -20.85
CA GLY A 76 15.42 -9.70 -19.99
C GLY A 76 15.84 -9.19 -18.61
N SER A 77 15.60 -10.00 -17.58
CA SER A 77 16.05 -9.65 -16.22
C SER A 77 17.58 -9.59 -16.18
N GLY A 78 18.15 -8.47 -15.72
CA GLY A 78 19.60 -8.28 -15.66
C GLY A 78 20.28 -8.01 -17.01
N MET A 79 19.52 -7.79 -18.07
CA MET A 79 20.03 -7.50 -19.41
C MET A 79 19.67 -6.09 -19.86
N LYS A 80 20.59 -5.43 -20.55
CA LYS A 80 20.34 -4.12 -21.13
C LYS A 80 19.30 -4.22 -22.23
N LYS A 81 18.23 -3.44 -22.10
CA LYS A 81 17.18 -3.37 -23.12
C LYS A 81 17.76 -2.95 -24.46
N GLN A 82 17.45 -3.72 -25.52
CA GLN A 82 17.85 -3.41 -26.89
C GLN A 82 16.64 -3.31 -27.80
N SER A 83 16.71 -2.40 -28.78
CA SER A 83 15.71 -2.26 -29.83
C SER A 83 16.40 -2.13 -31.17
N ARG A 84 15.85 -2.80 -32.19
CA ARG A 84 16.34 -2.79 -33.58
C ARG A 84 15.18 -2.75 -34.55
N GLU A 85 15.34 -1.97 -35.61
CA GLU A 85 14.38 -2.00 -36.72
C GLU A 85 14.70 -3.14 -37.65
N ILE A 86 13.65 -3.86 -38.07
CA ILE A 86 13.72 -4.95 -39.06
C ILE A 86 12.67 -4.71 -40.13
N LYS A 87 12.97 -5.07 -41.37
CA LYS A 87 12.05 -5.05 -42.51
C LYS A 87 11.54 -6.46 -42.77
N VAL A 88 10.22 -6.64 -42.62
CA VAL A 88 9.56 -7.92 -42.90
C VAL A 88 9.10 -7.95 -44.34
N LEU A 89 9.56 -8.94 -45.12
CA LEU A 89 9.19 -9.16 -46.53
C LEU A 89 8.12 -10.26 -46.62
N ALA A 90 7.29 -10.17 -47.63
CA ALA A 90 6.23 -11.15 -47.90
C ALA A 90 6.80 -12.52 -48.25
N ASN A 91 6.24 -13.57 -47.62
CA ASN A 91 6.61 -14.98 -47.89
C ASN A 91 8.09 -15.31 -47.66
N GLU A 92 8.84 -14.46 -46.97
CA GLU A 92 10.23 -14.67 -46.62
C GLU A 92 10.42 -14.91 -45.12
N THR A 93 11.49 -15.66 -44.81
CA THR A 93 11.95 -15.84 -43.44
C THR A 93 13.10 -14.88 -43.14
N ASN A 94 12.88 -13.89 -42.32
CA ASN A 94 13.91 -12.99 -41.81
C ASN A 94 14.60 -13.63 -40.61
N TYR A 95 15.89 -13.85 -40.67
CA TYR A 95 16.68 -14.35 -39.56
C TYR A 95 17.44 -13.19 -38.89
N VAL A 96 17.33 -13.08 -37.58
CA VAL A 96 17.99 -12.04 -36.80
C VAL A 96 18.69 -12.62 -35.58
N GLU A 97 19.94 -12.18 -35.36
CA GLU A 97 20.71 -12.54 -34.18
C GLU A 97 20.94 -11.30 -33.32
N PHE A 98 20.79 -11.48 -32.00
CA PHE A 98 21.08 -10.45 -31.02
C PHE A 98 22.07 -10.97 -29.99
N ARG A 99 23.00 -10.10 -29.60
CA ARG A 99 23.87 -10.32 -28.44
C ARG A 99 23.52 -9.34 -27.36
N LEU A 100 23.03 -9.83 -26.22
CA LEU A 100 22.68 -9.02 -25.07
C LEU A 100 23.88 -8.93 -24.13
N ILE A 101 24.10 -7.71 -23.64
CA ILE A 101 25.11 -7.40 -22.62
C ILE A 101 24.40 -7.34 -21.27
N GLU A 102 25.00 -7.93 -20.25
CA GLU A 102 24.51 -7.80 -18.88
C GLU A 102 24.52 -6.34 -18.46
N ASP A 103 23.45 -5.90 -17.87
CA ASP A 103 23.35 -4.57 -17.31
C ASP A 103 23.87 -4.61 -15.86
N ILE A 104 25.19 -4.53 -15.72
CA ILE A 104 25.87 -4.52 -14.41
C ILE A 104 25.47 -3.29 -13.57
N THR A 105 24.89 -2.28 -14.19
CA THR A 105 24.44 -1.06 -13.50
C THR A 105 23.02 -1.18 -12.93
N THR A 106 22.28 -2.22 -13.25
CA THR A 106 20.93 -2.45 -12.75
C THR A 106 20.80 -3.73 -11.92
N LEU A 107 21.71 -3.99 -11.02
CA LEU A 107 21.29 -4.39 -9.69
C LEU A 107 20.67 -3.14 -9.05
N LYS A 108 19.59 -2.66 -9.62
CA LYS A 108 18.59 -2.01 -8.79
C LYS A 108 18.25 -3.09 -7.79
N GLU A 109 18.87 -2.94 -6.60
CA GLU A 109 18.35 -3.46 -5.38
C GLU A 109 16.86 -3.54 -5.58
N LEU A 110 16.31 -4.74 -5.62
CA LEU A 110 14.87 -4.93 -5.53
C LEU A 110 14.55 -4.43 -4.15
N VAL A 111 14.50 -3.12 -3.98
CA VAL A 111 13.86 -2.49 -2.86
C VAL A 111 12.42 -2.91 -3.07
N ILE A 112 12.10 -4.08 -2.51
CA ILE A 112 10.73 -4.40 -2.15
C ILE A 112 10.37 -3.21 -1.29
N LYS A 113 9.78 -2.20 -1.90
CA LYS A 113 9.02 -1.19 -1.20
C LYS A 113 7.83 -1.95 -0.66
N ILE A 114 8.08 -2.73 0.36
CA ILE A 114 7.07 -3.06 1.34
C ILE A 114 6.56 -1.68 1.70
N LYS A 115 5.32 -1.41 1.36
CA LYS A 115 4.57 -0.23 1.82
C LYS A 115 4.31 -0.32 3.34
N GLN A 116 5.11 -1.04 4.05
CA GLN A 116 5.33 -0.89 5.45
C GLN A 116 6.16 0.38 5.57
N THR A 117 5.47 1.48 5.72
CA THR A 117 6.07 2.58 6.45
C THR A 117 6.41 1.97 7.80
N PRO A 118 7.69 1.57 8.06
CA PRO A 118 8.07 1.24 9.41
C PRO A 118 7.64 2.47 10.17
N ASN A 119 7.09 2.26 11.36
CA ASN A 119 6.65 3.25 12.30
C ASN A 119 7.56 4.51 12.18
N LYS A 120 7.34 5.30 11.12
CA LYS A 120 8.06 6.53 10.90
C LYS A 120 7.69 7.34 12.12
N ARG A 121 8.63 7.47 13.04
CA ARG A 121 8.50 8.30 14.21
C ARG A 121 8.18 9.71 13.69
N LYS A 122 6.89 9.94 13.42
CA LYS A 122 6.39 11.25 13.06
C LYS A 122 6.67 12.17 14.23
N GLU A 123 6.88 13.42 13.94
CA GLU A 123 7.06 14.48 14.91
C GLU A 123 6.06 14.35 16.05
N THR A 124 6.51 14.52 17.27
CA THR A 124 5.63 14.44 18.45
C THR A 124 4.75 15.67 18.56
N VAL A 125 3.49 15.47 18.89
CA VAL A 125 2.56 16.58 19.20
C VAL A 125 2.78 17.07 20.65
N LEU A 126 3.35 16.20 21.49
CA LEU A 126 3.52 16.47 22.91
C LEU A 126 4.43 17.65 23.22
N SER A 127 5.43 17.93 22.40
CA SER A 127 6.35 19.03 22.71
C SER A 127 5.81 20.41 22.35
N GLY A 128 4.72 20.51 21.57
CA GLY A 128 4.32 21.78 20.95
C GLY A 128 5.40 22.37 20.04
N LEU A 129 6.56 21.74 20.03
CA LEU A 129 7.75 22.06 19.24
C LEU A 129 7.94 20.94 18.21
N ASN A 130 8.29 21.32 17.02
CA ASN A 130 8.55 20.36 15.92
C ASN A 130 9.92 19.68 16.13
N ILE A 131 10.10 19.01 17.26
CA ILE A 131 11.36 18.34 17.63
C ILE A 131 11.25 16.86 17.27
N LYS A 132 12.30 16.35 16.64
CA LYS A 132 12.38 14.91 16.37
C LYS A 132 12.47 14.13 17.70
N PRO A 133 11.80 12.97 17.83
CA PRO A 133 11.83 12.17 19.06
C PRO A 133 13.24 11.82 19.57
N MET A 134 14.23 11.76 18.68
CA MET A 134 15.62 11.47 19.04
C MET A 134 16.34 12.66 19.65
N ASP A 135 15.87 13.86 19.40
CA ASP A 135 16.45 15.10 19.90
C ASP A 135 15.80 15.56 21.23
N LEU A 136 14.78 14.84 21.70
CA LEU A 136 14.15 15.08 22.97
C LEU A 136 14.99 14.49 24.12
N PRO A 137 15.31 15.25 25.17
CA PRO A 137 16.06 14.74 26.34
C PRO A 137 15.19 13.87 27.26
N GLN A 138 14.16 13.25 26.74
CA GLN A 138 13.18 12.44 27.45
C GLN A 138 12.83 11.18 26.68
N SER A 139 12.50 10.11 27.39
CA SER A 139 12.08 8.86 26.77
C SER A 139 10.65 8.97 26.27
N ILE A 140 10.49 9.06 24.95
CA ILE A 140 9.19 9.03 24.30
C ILE A 140 9.01 7.76 23.47
N GLN A 141 7.82 7.19 23.52
CA GLN A 141 7.41 6.08 22.68
C GLN A 141 6.16 6.46 21.91
N ILE A 142 6.14 6.20 20.61
CA ILE A 142 5.04 6.55 19.71
C ILE A 142 4.54 5.27 19.06
N ILE A 143 3.26 4.98 19.25
CA ILE A 143 2.55 3.87 18.60
C ILE A 143 1.69 4.48 17.50
N GLY A 144 2.04 4.25 16.25
CA GLY A 144 1.30 4.77 15.09
C GLY A 144 0.10 3.91 14.74
N HIS A 145 -0.83 4.51 13.99
CA HIS A 145 -2.05 3.87 13.50
C HIS A 145 -1.81 2.50 12.85
N HIS A 146 -0.76 2.39 12.05
CA HIS A 146 -0.41 1.12 11.39
C HIS A 146 -0.17 -0.05 12.37
N VAL A 147 0.47 0.22 13.53
CA VAL A 147 0.68 -0.81 14.58
C VAL A 147 -0.66 -1.16 15.22
N ILE A 148 -1.49 -0.15 15.48
CA ILE A 148 -2.83 -0.32 16.05
C ILE A 148 -3.68 -1.22 15.15
N GLU A 149 -3.67 -0.99 13.85
CA GLU A 149 -4.40 -1.79 12.85
C GLU A 149 -3.84 -3.20 12.70
N GLN A 150 -2.53 -3.35 12.57
CA GLN A 150 -1.91 -4.66 12.41
C GLN A 150 -2.17 -5.58 13.60
N GLN A 151 -2.24 -5.03 14.79
CA GLN A 151 -2.53 -5.77 16.01
C GLN A 151 -4.03 -5.90 16.28
N GLN A 152 -4.87 -5.31 15.43
CA GLN A 152 -6.33 -5.27 15.64
C GLN A 152 -6.71 -4.82 17.05
N ALA A 153 -6.01 -3.79 17.56
CA ALA A 153 -6.23 -3.27 18.90
C ALA A 153 -7.66 -2.74 19.05
N VAL A 154 -8.39 -3.26 20.02
CA VAL A 154 -9.79 -2.87 20.32
C VAL A 154 -9.83 -1.82 21.40
N LYS A 155 -8.96 -1.94 22.40
CA LYS A 155 -8.91 -1.09 23.59
C LYS A 155 -7.58 -0.38 23.72
N MET A 156 -7.55 0.69 24.51
CA MET A 156 -6.30 1.41 24.79
C MET A 156 -5.27 0.50 25.47
N SER A 157 -5.71 -0.43 26.31
CA SER A 157 -4.83 -1.44 26.90
C SER A 157 -4.08 -2.27 25.85
N ASP A 158 -4.71 -2.58 24.71
CA ASP A 158 -4.02 -3.33 23.64
C ASP A 158 -2.93 -2.49 22.99
N VAL A 159 -3.15 -1.20 22.82
CA VAL A 159 -2.14 -0.27 22.30
C VAL A 159 -0.98 -0.12 23.28
N ILE A 160 -1.27 0.02 24.57
CA ILE A 160 -0.28 0.26 25.64
C ILE A 160 0.61 -0.95 25.90
N LYS A 161 0.20 -2.17 25.56
CA LYS A 161 1.08 -3.37 25.59
C LYS A 161 2.36 -3.18 24.78
N ASN A 162 2.38 -2.29 23.80
CA ASN A 162 3.56 -1.93 23.01
C ASN A 162 4.50 -0.95 23.73
N VAL A 163 4.14 -0.46 24.91
CA VAL A 163 4.90 0.55 25.62
C VAL A 163 5.64 -0.08 26.80
N ASN A 164 6.96 -0.13 26.70
CA ASN A 164 7.80 -0.67 27.77
C ASN A 164 7.69 0.17 29.06
N GLY A 165 7.55 -0.49 30.20
CA GLY A 165 7.50 0.18 31.51
C GLY A 165 6.18 0.92 31.80
N VAL A 166 5.14 0.64 31.04
CA VAL A 166 3.76 1.01 31.33
C VAL A 166 2.94 -0.26 31.48
N TYR A 167 2.10 -0.31 32.48
CA TYR A 167 1.24 -1.47 32.73
C TYR A 167 -0.20 -1.05 33.04
N ILE A 168 -1.12 -1.97 32.84
CA ILE A 168 -2.55 -1.74 33.06
C ILE A 168 -2.82 -1.94 34.55
N GLY A 169 -3.36 -0.92 35.21
CA GLY A 169 -3.70 -0.97 36.62
C GLY A 169 -5.10 -1.57 36.83
N SER A 170 -6.09 -1.04 36.17
CA SER A 170 -7.47 -1.52 36.27
C SER A 170 -8.26 -1.21 35.00
N ALA A 171 -9.31 -2.01 34.73
CA ALA A 171 -10.29 -1.74 33.70
C ALA A 171 -11.69 -1.88 34.32
N ARG A 172 -12.52 -0.86 34.20
CA ARG A 172 -13.91 -0.88 34.70
C ARG A 172 -14.86 -0.98 33.52
N GLY A 173 -15.57 -2.10 33.46
CA GLY A 173 -16.59 -2.34 32.43
C GLY A 173 -16.09 -2.24 30.98
N GLY A 174 -14.78 -2.22 30.77
CA GLY A 174 -14.18 -2.03 29.45
C GLY A 174 -14.27 -0.61 28.87
N ALA A 175 -14.89 0.33 29.58
CA ALA A 175 -15.02 1.73 29.15
C ALA A 175 -13.97 2.64 29.78
N GLN A 176 -13.53 2.33 30.99
CA GLN A 176 -12.54 3.09 31.72
C GLN A 176 -11.31 2.20 31.97
N GLU A 177 -10.13 2.67 31.59
CA GLU A 177 -8.87 1.99 31.79
C GLU A 177 -7.90 2.89 32.56
N SER A 178 -7.10 2.31 33.45
CA SER A 178 -6.04 3.01 34.16
C SER A 178 -4.69 2.43 33.79
N PHE A 179 -3.68 3.29 33.68
CA PHE A 179 -2.32 2.95 33.31
C PHE A 179 -1.35 3.45 34.35
N TRP A 180 -0.33 2.68 34.60
CA TRP A 180 0.70 2.99 35.58
C TRP A 180 2.09 2.96 34.94
N SER A 181 2.91 3.89 35.32
CA SER A 181 4.30 3.94 34.91
C SER A 181 5.19 4.38 36.07
N ARG A 182 6.29 3.66 36.27
CA ARG A 182 7.26 3.98 37.34
C ARG A 182 6.63 4.11 38.74
N GLY A 183 5.58 3.34 39.02
CA GLY A 183 4.87 3.38 40.29
C GLY A 183 3.80 4.48 40.42
N TYR A 184 3.59 5.32 39.41
CA TYR A 184 2.62 6.39 39.41
C TYR A 184 1.43 6.10 38.51
N ASP A 185 0.24 6.46 38.97
CA ASP A 185 -0.98 6.42 38.18
C ASP A 185 -0.96 7.53 37.09
N MET A 186 -1.16 7.13 35.86
CA MET A 186 -1.24 8.04 34.70
C MET A 186 -2.68 8.38 34.32
N SER A 187 -3.68 7.83 35.02
CA SER A 187 -5.08 7.83 34.55
C SER A 187 -5.82 9.12 34.78
N SER A 188 -5.49 9.91 35.85
CA SER A 188 -6.27 11.08 36.22
C SER A 188 -5.76 12.37 35.57
N ASN A 189 -4.54 12.75 35.89
CA ASN A 189 -3.98 14.04 35.47
C ASN A 189 -2.96 13.92 34.33
N ASN A 190 -2.60 12.72 33.96
CA ASN A 190 -1.53 12.44 33.04
C ASN A 190 -2.01 11.96 31.65
N MET A 191 -3.33 12.02 31.42
CA MET A 191 -3.91 11.72 30.10
C MET A 191 -4.22 13.00 29.34
N PHE A 192 -3.91 12.96 28.05
CA PHE A 192 -4.12 14.05 27.11
C PHE A 192 -4.74 13.53 25.82
N LYS A 193 -5.54 14.37 25.18
CA LYS A 193 -6.08 14.17 23.84
C LYS A 193 -5.74 15.38 22.98
N ASN A 194 -4.99 15.16 21.92
CA ASN A 194 -4.47 16.22 21.05
C ASN A 194 -3.70 17.33 21.80
N GLY A 195 -3.01 16.96 22.89
CA GLY A 195 -2.25 17.89 23.73
C GLY A 195 -3.06 18.58 24.83
N PHE A 196 -4.37 18.38 24.89
CA PHE A 196 -5.22 18.92 25.96
C PHE A 196 -5.52 17.84 27.00
N ARG A 197 -5.60 18.25 28.26
CA ARG A 197 -5.92 17.33 29.37
C ARG A 197 -7.25 16.63 29.13
N PHE A 198 -7.24 15.34 29.29
CA PHE A 198 -8.37 14.46 29.00
C PHE A 198 -8.83 13.75 30.28
N ASN A 199 -10.13 13.78 30.53
CA ASN A 199 -10.71 13.02 31.63
C ASN A 199 -10.94 11.58 31.20
N ASN A 200 -10.41 10.63 31.95
CA ASN A 200 -10.46 9.19 31.63
C ASN A 200 -11.79 8.49 32.00
N GLY A 201 -12.86 9.22 32.21
CA GLY A 201 -14.17 8.63 32.51
C GLY A 201 -14.70 7.71 31.43
N SER A 202 -14.31 7.97 30.19
CA SER A 202 -14.53 7.07 29.04
C SER A 202 -13.34 7.18 28.09
N MET A 203 -12.75 6.03 27.71
CA MET A 203 -11.63 6.03 26.76
C MET A 203 -12.12 6.34 25.35
N PRO A 204 -11.34 7.11 24.57
CA PRO A 204 -11.65 7.33 23.16
C PRO A 204 -11.53 6.02 22.38
N GLU A 205 -12.34 5.92 21.35
CA GLU A 205 -12.29 4.81 20.42
C GLU A 205 -10.93 4.73 19.69
N VAL A 206 -10.29 3.57 19.77
CA VAL A 206 -8.92 3.35 19.26
C VAL A 206 -8.85 3.52 17.75
N SER A 207 -9.89 3.14 17.02
CA SER A 207 -9.95 3.28 15.55
C SER A 207 -9.92 4.74 15.08
N SER A 208 -10.29 5.69 15.96
CA SER A 208 -10.24 7.14 15.70
C SER A 208 -8.85 7.75 15.86
N LEU A 209 -7.88 6.97 16.39
CA LEU A 209 -6.55 7.48 16.71
C LEU A 209 -5.58 7.35 15.53
N GLU A 210 -4.84 8.40 15.27
CA GLU A 210 -3.69 8.40 14.37
C GLU A 210 -2.44 7.82 15.03
N LYS A 211 -2.27 8.12 16.32
CA LYS A 211 -1.16 7.62 17.15
C LYS A 211 -1.42 7.81 18.63
N VAL A 212 -0.70 7.06 19.42
CA VAL A 212 -0.60 7.22 20.86
C VAL A 212 0.85 7.55 21.22
N GLU A 213 1.07 8.60 21.97
CA GLU A 213 2.38 9.07 22.40
C GLU A 213 2.49 8.90 23.92
N VAL A 214 3.53 8.24 24.39
CA VAL A 214 3.81 8.07 25.81
C VAL A 214 5.16 8.68 26.14
N LEU A 215 5.14 9.76 26.90
CA LEU A 215 6.33 10.40 27.43
C LEU A 215 6.57 9.89 28.86
N LYS A 216 7.72 9.29 29.10
CA LYS A 216 8.03 8.66 30.37
C LYS A 216 8.89 9.57 31.24
N GLY A 217 8.55 9.66 32.52
CA GLY A 217 9.24 10.50 33.48
C GLY A 217 8.59 11.84 33.74
N SER A 218 9.28 12.76 34.40
CA SER A 218 8.73 14.06 34.74
C SER A 218 8.46 14.90 33.50
N ALA A 219 7.19 15.28 33.31
CA ALA A 219 6.73 16.12 32.21
C ALA A 219 6.14 17.44 32.71
N ALA A 220 6.27 17.74 34.00
CA ALA A 220 5.64 18.90 34.65
C ALA A 220 6.05 20.24 34.01
N LEU A 221 7.26 20.32 33.45
CA LEU A 221 7.72 21.54 32.80
C LEU A 221 6.88 21.88 31.55
N LEU A 222 6.43 20.86 30.81
CA LEU A 222 5.68 21.02 29.56
C LEU A 222 4.15 20.97 29.77
N PHE A 223 3.71 20.22 30.77
CA PHE A 223 2.29 19.85 30.94
C PHE A 223 1.69 20.28 32.30
N GLY A 224 2.45 21.02 33.10
CA GLY A 224 2.00 21.52 34.39
C GLY A 224 1.88 20.40 35.43
N ASN A 225 0.81 20.42 36.22
CA ASN A 225 0.60 19.49 37.34
C ASN A 225 0.31 18.06 36.80
N VAL A 226 1.36 17.28 36.63
CA VAL A 226 1.31 15.85 36.23
C VAL A 226 2.18 15.02 37.16
N ALA A 227 1.78 13.77 37.39
CA ALA A 227 2.57 12.84 38.20
C ALA A 227 3.89 12.45 37.47
N PRO A 228 4.96 12.14 38.21
CA PRO A 228 6.28 11.87 37.61
C PRO A 228 6.38 10.59 36.74
N GLY A 229 5.34 9.78 36.72
CA GLY A 229 5.28 8.56 35.91
C GLY A 229 5.39 8.82 34.40
N GLY A 230 4.95 9.98 33.96
CA GLY A 230 4.90 10.35 32.56
C GLY A 230 3.48 10.73 32.13
N ILE A 231 3.30 10.96 30.84
CA ILE A 231 2.01 11.30 30.25
C ILE A 231 1.67 10.40 29.06
N LEU A 232 0.38 10.22 28.84
CA LEU A 232 -0.18 9.52 27.69
C LEU A 232 -1.00 10.51 26.86
N ASN A 233 -0.63 10.70 25.60
CA ASN A 233 -1.35 11.59 24.69
C ASN A 233 -1.93 10.80 23.52
N MET A 234 -3.21 10.88 23.33
CA MET A 234 -3.98 10.29 22.26
C MET A 234 -4.16 11.31 21.14
N VAL A 235 -3.62 11.04 19.98
CA VAL A 235 -3.71 11.93 18.81
C VAL A 235 -4.74 11.38 17.86
N THR A 236 -5.79 12.12 17.59
CA THR A 236 -6.85 11.72 16.68
C THR A 236 -6.44 11.91 15.20
N LYS A 237 -7.01 11.11 14.33
CA LYS A 237 -6.91 11.27 12.88
C LYS A 237 -7.43 12.64 12.46
N LYS A 238 -6.70 13.34 11.59
CA LYS A 238 -7.08 14.67 11.11
C LYS A 238 -7.80 14.59 9.76
N PRO A 239 -8.66 15.59 9.43
CA PRO A 239 -9.17 15.74 8.07
C PRO A 239 -8.07 15.80 7.02
N SER A 240 -8.40 15.41 5.79
CA SER A 240 -7.48 15.42 4.66
C SER A 240 -8.16 16.01 3.43
N PHE A 241 -7.41 16.76 2.62
CA PHE A 241 -7.87 17.25 1.32
C PHE A 241 -7.82 16.18 0.22
N LYS A 242 -7.30 14.99 0.50
CA LYS A 242 -7.41 13.82 -0.38
C LYS A 242 -8.61 13.00 0.05
N SER A 243 -9.53 12.73 -0.87
CA SER A 243 -10.66 11.84 -0.59
C SER A 243 -10.17 10.42 -0.35
N GLY A 244 -10.76 9.78 0.66
CA GLY A 244 -10.44 8.42 1.01
C GLY A 244 -11.37 7.90 2.11
N GLY A 245 -11.22 6.62 2.43
CA GLY A 245 -11.98 6.02 3.52
C GLY A 245 -11.67 4.54 3.65
N GLU A 246 -12.09 4.00 4.76
CA GLU A 246 -11.95 2.60 5.12
C GLU A 246 -13.21 2.13 5.84
N ILE A 247 -13.63 0.94 5.53
CA ILE A 247 -14.67 0.22 6.27
C ILE A 247 -14.02 -1.07 6.73
N SER A 248 -14.08 -1.34 8.03
CA SER A 248 -13.53 -2.55 8.61
C SER A 248 -14.54 -3.25 9.50
N MET A 249 -14.35 -4.56 9.68
CA MET A 249 -15.15 -5.41 10.54
C MET A 249 -14.20 -6.31 11.32
N GLN A 250 -14.26 -6.21 12.65
CA GLN A 250 -13.60 -7.15 13.54
C GLN A 250 -14.63 -8.11 14.12
N MET A 251 -14.28 -9.38 14.18
CA MET A 251 -15.11 -10.45 14.76
C MET A 251 -14.27 -11.32 15.69
N GLY A 252 -14.89 -11.85 16.73
CA GLY A 252 -14.18 -12.67 17.71
C GLY A 252 -15.10 -13.60 18.48
N SER A 253 -14.58 -14.25 19.50
CA SER A 253 -15.33 -15.08 20.43
C SER A 253 -16.33 -14.24 21.25
N ASN A 254 -17.27 -14.90 21.95
CA ASN A 254 -18.28 -14.27 22.77
C ASN A 254 -19.18 -13.27 22.00
N ALA A 255 -19.60 -13.66 20.80
CA ALA A 255 -20.41 -12.82 19.90
C ALA A 255 -19.83 -11.41 19.69
N PHE A 256 -18.49 -11.26 19.78
CA PHE A 256 -17.84 -9.99 19.53
C PHE A 256 -17.91 -9.65 18.05
N TYR A 257 -18.45 -8.48 17.73
CA TYR A 257 -18.35 -7.88 16.42
C TYR A 257 -18.24 -6.36 16.55
N LYS A 258 -17.36 -5.77 15.71
CA LYS A 258 -17.06 -4.34 15.73
C LYS A 258 -16.89 -3.82 14.30
N PRO A 259 -17.97 -3.37 13.65
CA PRO A 259 -17.87 -2.58 12.44
C PRO A 259 -17.29 -1.21 12.73
N SER A 260 -16.45 -0.71 11.86
CA SER A 260 -15.96 0.66 11.91
C SER A 260 -15.89 1.30 10.53
N ILE A 261 -16.05 2.62 10.51
CA ILE A 261 -16.00 3.44 9.31
C ILE A 261 -15.10 4.63 9.56
N ASP A 262 -14.28 4.97 8.57
CA ASP A 262 -13.43 6.16 8.53
C ASP A 262 -13.51 6.76 7.14
N VAL A 263 -14.11 7.93 6.99
CA VAL A 263 -14.30 8.61 5.70
C VAL A 263 -13.80 10.04 5.81
N TYR A 264 -13.03 10.46 4.83
CA TYR A 264 -12.47 11.81 4.82
C TYR A 264 -12.32 12.33 3.39
N GLY A 265 -12.30 13.66 3.29
CA GLY A 265 -12.12 14.32 2.00
C GLY A 265 -12.27 15.83 2.08
N PRO A 266 -12.08 16.53 0.96
CA PRO A 266 -12.41 17.93 0.85
C PRO A 266 -13.92 18.13 0.77
N LEU A 267 -14.43 19.10 1.50
CA LEU A 267 -15.77 19.64 1.33
C LEU A 267 -15.74 20.82 0.38
N ASP A 268 -14.66 21.61 0.44
CA ASP A 268 -14.34 22.72 -0.45
C ASP A 268 -12.81 22.89 -0.52
N LYS A 269 -12.32 23.84 -1.34
CA LYS A 269 -10.87 24.13 -1.50
C LYS A 269 -10.17 24.41 -0.18
N ASN A 270 -10.86 24.96 0.80
CA ASN A 270 -10.33 25.37 2.10
C ASN A 270 -10.85 24.53 3.28
N ILE A 271 -11.80 23.63 3.04
CA ILE A 271 -12.47 22.86 4.09
C ILE A 271 -12.32 21.37 3.80
N ALA A 272 -11.81 20.65 4.75
CA ALA A 272 -11.75 19.18 4.70
C ALA A 272 -12.49 18.60 5.91
N TYR A 273 -13.09 17.43 5.71
CA TYR A 273 -13.78 16.70 6.75
C TYR A 273 -13.14 15.34 7.01
N ARG A 274 -13.41 14.80 8.18
CA ARG A 274 -13.20 13.39 8.51
C ARG A 274 -14.29 12.95 9.47
N PHE A 275 -14.89 11.82 9.15
CA PHE A 275 -15.88 11.15 10.00
C PHE A 275 -15.34 9.76 10.34
N THR A 276 -15.26 9.47 11.64
CA THR A 276 -14.91 8.15 12.15
C THR A 276 -16.00 7.68 13.08
N GLY A 277 -16.41 6.43 12.95
CA GLY A 277 -17.41 5.82 13.80
C GLY A 277 -17.18 4.33 13.93
N SER A 278 -17.59 3.78 15.07
CA SER A 278 -17.59 2.35 15.30
C SER A 278 -18.77 1.95 16.19
N TYR A 279 -19.16 0.71 16.08
CA TYR A 279 -20.11 0.08 16.96
C TYR A 279 -19.49 -1.19 17.50
N GLU A 280 -19.53 -1.42 18.79
CA GLU A 280 -19.01 -2.61 19.44
C GLU A 280 -20.14 -3.36 20.14
N ASN A 281 -20.23 -4.66 19.89
CA ASN A 281 -21.09 -5.57 20.64
C ASN A 281 -20.31 -6.82 21.01
N SER A 282 -20.43 -7.23 22.25
CA SER A 282 -19.83 -8.47 22.74
C SER A 282 -20.63 -9.02 23.92
N GLU A 283 -20.63 -10.33 24.04
CA GLU A 283 -21.10 -11.00 25.24
C GLU A 283 -19.93 -11.25 26.18
N SER A 284 -20.21 -11.35 27.45
CA SER A 284 -19.21 -11.68 28.46
C SER A 284 -19.19 -13.18 28.70
N PHE A 285 -18.04 -13.69 29.15
CA PHE A 285 -17.97 -15.06 29.72
C PHE A 285 -18.74 -15.19 31.04
N ARG A 286 -19.17 -14.08 31.63
CA ARG A 286 -20.04 -14.05 32.80
C ARG A 286 -21.48 -14.01 32.33
N ASP A 287 -22.30 -14.94 32.84
CA ASP A 287 -23.73 -14.92 32.60
C ASP A 287 -24.31 -13.56 33.04
N VAL A 288 -25.21 -12.99 32.22
CA VAL A 288 -25.93 -11.73 32.51
C VAL A 288 -25.19 -10.43 32.18
N VAL A 289 -23.93 -10.42 31.74
CA VAL A 289 -23.23 -9.17 31.35
C VAL A 289 -23.14 -9.07 29.82
N LYS A 290 -23.95 -8.18 29.25
CA LYS A 290 -23.82 -7.74 27.84
C LYS A 290 -23.15 -6.38 27.81
N LYS A 291 -22.31 -6.15 26.82
CA LYS A 291 -21.62 -4.89 26.57
C LYS A 291 -22.15 -4.23 25.30
#